data_cb0efae4e5a1a942cdfb740411cfe4e6
#
_entry.id   cb0efae4e5a1a942cdfb740411cfe4e6
#
_cell.length_a   1.000
_cell.length_b   1.000
_cell.length_c   1.000
_cell.angle_alpha   90.00
_cell.angle_beta   90.00
_cell.angle_gamma   90.00
#
_symmetry.space_group_name_H-M   'P 1'
#
loop_
_entity.id
_entity.type
_entity.pdbx_description
1 polymer ?
#
loop_
_entity_poly.entity_id
_entity_poly.type
_entity_poly.pdbx_seq_one_letter_code
_entity_poly.pdbx_strand_id
1 'polypeptide(L)'
;MKKPIIEFKNVSKVFEDSNTKVLKDINFELEEGKFYTLLGASGSGKSTILNIIAGLLDATTGDILLDGVRINDIPTNKRDVHTVFQSYALFPHMNVFENVAFPLRLRKIDKKEIEQRVAKVLKMVQLEGYEKRSIRKLSGGQRQRVAIARAIINQPRVVLLDEPLSALDLKLRTDMQYELRELQQRLGITFVFVTHDQEEALAMSDWIFVMNDGEIVQSGTPVDIYDEPINHFVATFIGESNILPGTMIEDYLVEFNGKRFEAVDGGMKPNEPVEVVIRPEDLRITLPEEGKLQVKVDTQLFRGVHYEIIAYDELGNEWMIHSTRKAIVGEEIGLDFEPEDIHIMRLNETEEEFDARIEEYVEIEEQEAGLINAIEEERDEENKL
;
A
#
# COMPACT_ATOMS: atom_id res chain seq x y z
N MET A 1 5.67 -8.36 -21.53
CA MET A 1 5.52 -8.37 -20.06
C MET A 1 6.70 -9.09 -19.44
N LYS A 2 7.25 -8.61 -18.33
CA LYS A 2 8.27 -9.35 -17.57
C LYS A 2 7.60 -10.56 -16.92
N LYS A 3 8.30 -11.69 -16.88
CA LYS A 3 7.78 -12.89 -16.21
C LYS A 3 7.65 -12.64 -14.71
N PRO A 4 6.49 -12.94 -14.09
CA PRO A 4 6.31 -12.73 -12.66
C PRO A 4 7.24 -13.64 -11.84
N ILE A 5 7.73 -13.13 -10.71
CA ILE A 5 8.55 -13.89 -9.76
C ILE A 5 7.69 -14.75 -8.83
N ILE A 6 6.53 -14.25 -8.42
CA ILE A 6 5.53 -14.99 -7.65
C ILE A 6 4.18 -14.85 -8.34
N GLU A 7 3.42 -15.95 -8.42
CA GLU A 7 2.04 -15.97 -8.92
C GLU A 7 1.17 -16.74 -7.93
N PHE A 8 0.04 -16.17 -7.56
CA PHE A 8 -1.03 -16.82 -6.83
C PHE A 8 -2.21 -17.03 -7.78
N LYS A 9 -2.69 -18.28 -7.90
CA LYS A 9 -3.80 -18.66 -8.79
C LYS A 9 -4.89 -19.36 -8.00
N ASN A 10 -5.99 -18.65 -7.73
CA ASN A 10 -7.16 -19.12 -7.01
C ASN A 10 -6.82 -19.76 -5.65
N VAL A 11 -5.91 -19.10 -4.91
CA VAL A 11 -5.38 -19.64 -3.66
C VAL A 11 -6.35 -19.38 -2.52
N SER A 12 -6.84 -20.46 -1.89
CA SER A 12 -7.67 -20.36 -0.68
C SER A 12 -7.02 -21.10 0.48
N LYS A 13 -7.33 -20.65 1.70
CA LYS A 13 -6.92 -21.30 2.94
C LYS A 13 -8.08 -21.46 3.91
N VAL A 14 -8.35 -22.70 4.27
CA VAL A 14 -9.29 -23.08 5.34
C VAL A 14 -8.52 -23.75 6.45
N PHE A 15 -8.72 -23.35 7.70
CA PHE A 15 -8.21 -24.06 8.86
C PHE A 15 -9.23 -25.07 9.32
N GLU A 16 -8.88 -26.36 9.30
CA GLU A 16 -9.79 -27.49 9.60
C GLU A 16 -10.35 -27.43 11.03
N ASP A 17 -9.53 -27.03 11.99
CA ASP A 17 -9.91 -26.96 13.41
C ASP A 17 -11.07 -25.99 13.69
N SER A 18 -11.14 -24.88 12.95
CA SER A 18 -12.16 -23.84 13.10
C SER A 18 -13.17 -23.79 11.95
N ASN A 19 -12.94 -24.54 10.88
CA ASN A 19 -13.66 -24.45 9.60
C ASN A 19 -13.73 -22.99 9.07
N THR A 20 -12.70 -22.18 9.37
CA THR A 20 -12.63 -20.78 8.97
C THR A 20 -11.87 -20.64 7.66
N LYS A 21 -12.49 -20.06 6.64
CA LYS A 21 -11.85 -19.69 5.38
C LYS A 21 -11.13 -18.36 5.59
N VAL A 22 -9.80 -18.41 5.76
CA VAL A 22 -8.96 -17.24 6.05
C VAL A 22 -8.44 -16.56 4.79
N LEU A 23 -8.33 -17.29 3.68
CA LEU A 23 -8.05 -16.73 2.36
C LEU A 23 -9.11 -17.23 1.38
N LYS A 24 -9.62 -16.30 0.55
CA LYS A 24 -10.75 -16.53 -0.34
C LYS A 24 -10.32 -16.19 -1.78
N ASP A 25 -9.92 -17.23 -2.51
CA ASP A 25 -9.60 -17.18 -3.95
C ASP A 25 -8.61 -16.08 -4.35
N ILE A 26 -7.51 -15.98 -3.62
CA ILE A 26 -6.48 -14.96 -3.81
C ILE A 26 -5.77 -15.16 -5.14
N ASN A 27 -5.74 -14.09 -5.95
CA ASN A 27 -5.06 -13.99 -7.23
C ASN A 27 -4.18 -12.75 -7.25
N PHE A 28 -2.90 -12.88 -7.55
CA PHE A 28 -1.99 -11.76 -7.82
C PHE A 28 -0.69 -12.25 -8.45
N GLU A 29 0.02 -11.31 -9.05
CA GLU A 29 1.34 -11.53 -9.63
C GLU A 29 2.33 -10.49 -9.10
N LEU A 30 3.57 -10.92 -8.81
CA LEU A 30 4.65 -10.04 -8.38
C LEU A 30 5.77 -10.04 -9.42
N GLU A 31 6.18 -8.87 -9.88
CA GLU A 31 7.36 -8.71 -10.74
C GLU A 31 8.65 -8.76 -9.92
N GLU A 32 9.76 -9.17 -10.58
CA GLU A 32 11.06 -9.21 -9.93
C GLU A 32 11.61 -7.81 -9.64
N GLY A 33 12.21 -7.63 -8.45
CA GLY A 33 12.95 -6.44 -8.08
C GLY A 33 12.11 -5.27 -7.56
N LYS A 34 10.82 -5.49 -7.25
CA LYS A 34 9.92 -4.49 -6.66
C LYS A 34 9.70 -4.72 -5.17
N PHE A 35 9.21 -3.69 -4.50
CA PHE A 35 8.79 -3.73 -3.10
C PHE A 35 7.26 -3.81 -3.04
N TYR A 36 6.72 -4.95 -2.62
CA TYR A 36 5.29 -5.21 -2.47
C TYR A 36 4.87 -5.18 -1.01
N THR A 37 3.72 -4.58 -0.73
CA THR A 37 3.15 -4.59 0.62
C THR A 37 1.77 -5.25 0.63
N LEU A 38 1.58 -6.19 1.55
CA LEU A 38 0.27 -6.68 1.96
C LEU A 38 -0.17 -5.84 3.16
N LEU A 39 -1.16 -4.97 2.97
CA LEU A 39 -1.66 -4.04 3.96
C LEU A 39 -3.07 -4.45 4.40
N GLY A 40 -3.41 -4.31 5.66
CA GLY A 40 -4.76 -4.62 6.16
C GLY A 40 -4.82 -4.75 7.67
N ALA A 41 -6.02 -4.80 8.23
CA ALA A 41 -6.23 -4.98 9.65
C ALA A 41 -5.70 -6.33 10.16
N SER A 42 -5.55 -6.46 11.48
CA SER A 42 -5.19 -7.75 12.09
C SER A 42 -6.23 -8.82 11.75
N GLY A 43 -5.78 -9.98 11.32
CA GLY A 43 -6.67 -11.08 10.92
C GLY A 43 -7.10 -11.07 9.45
N SER A 44 -6.73 -10.09 8.63
CA SER A 44 -7.10 -10.04 7.20
C SER A 44 -6.45 -11.09 6.29
N GLY A 45 -5.51 -11.91 6.80
CA GLY A 45 -4.90 -13.00 6.03
C GLY A 45 -3.46 -12.76 5.56
N LYS A 46 -2.87 -11.58 5.78
CA LYS A 46 -1.52 -11.19 5.31
C LYS A 46 -0.41 -12.17 5.68
N SER A 47 -0.24 -12.44 6.98
CA SER A 47 0.78 -13.39 7.45
C SER A 47 0.48 -14.82 6.98
N THR A 48 -0.78 -15.15 6.66
CA THR A 48 -1.15 -16.44 6.06
C THR A 48 -0.59 -16.54 4.64
N ILE A 49 -0.74 -15.51 3.80
CA ILE A 49 -0.14 -15.44 2.46
C ILE A 49 1.38 -15.58 2.57
N LEU A 50 2.01 -14.78 3.44
CA LEU A 50 3.45 -14.81 3.63
C LEU A 50 3.96 -16.19 4.05
N ASN A 51 3.27 -16.87 4.97
CA ASN A 51 3.60 -18.22 5.42
C ASN A 51 3.40 -19.28 4.33
N ILE A 52 2.43 -19.10 3.44
CA ILE A 52 2.22 -19.97 2.28
C ILE A 52 3.39 -19.81 1.28
N ILE A 53 3.82 -18.58 0.97
CA ILE A 53 5.00 -18.33 0.13
C ILE A 53 6.27 -18.96 0.74
N ALA A 54 6.44 -18.80 2.05
CA ALA A 54 7.57 -19.37 2.78
C ALA A 54 7.57 -20.91 2.83
N GLY A 55 6.40 -21.55 2.61
CA GLY A 55 6.20 -22.99 2.78
C GLY A 55 6.13 -23.43 4.24
N LEU A 56 5.75 -22.54 5.11
CA LEU A 56 5.47 -22.80 6.53
C LEU A 56 3.99 -23.21 6.74
N LEU A 57 3.16 -22.94 5.76
CA LEU A 57 1.75 -23.27 5.73
C LEU A 57 1.36 -23.72 4.32
N ASP A 58 0.53 -24.75 4.20
CA ASP A 58 0.01 -25.21 2.92
C ASP A 58 -1.27 -24.49 2.56
N ALA A 59 -1.43 -24.14 1.28
CA ALA A 59 -2.72 -23.70 0.74
C ALA A 59 -3.72 -24.87 0.76
N THR A 60 -5.02 -24.57 0.92
CA THR A 60 -6.06 -25.59 0.82
C THR A 60 -6.40 -25.88 -0.65
N THR A 61 -6.46 -24.84 -1.48
CA THR A 61 -6.68 -24.92 -2.93
C THR A 61 -5.83 -23.91 -3.66
N GLY A 62 -5.74 -24.05 -4.97
CA GLY A 62 -5.00 -23.13 -5.84
C GLY A 62 -3.51 -23.45 -5.95
N ASP A 63 -2.84 -22.70 -6.80
CA ASP A 63 -1.43 -22.91 -7.12
C ASP A 63 -0.60 -21.67 -6.80
N ILE A 64 0.57 -21.91 -6.21
CA ILE A 64 1.59 -20.88 -5.99
C ILE A 64 2.78 -21.20 -6.87
N LEU A 65 3.21 -20.24 -7.69
CA LEU A 65 4.39 -20.39 -8.53
C LEU A 65 5.48 -19.42 -8.06
N LEU A 66 6.72 -19.88 -8.11
CA LEU A 66 7.92 -19.08 -7.94
C LEU A 66 8.75 -19.22 -9.21
N ASP A 67 8.98 -18.13 -9.93
CA ASP A 67 9.64 -18.11 -11.24
C ASP A 67 8.99 -19.10 -12.25
N GLY A 68 7.66 -19.20 -12.21
CA GLY A 68 6.85 -20.10 -13.04
C GLY A 68 6.94 -21.59 -12.65
N VAL A 69 7.58 -21.93 -11.53
CA VAL A 69 7.63 -23.29 -10.99
C VAL A 69 6.65 -23.39 -9.83
N ARG A 70 5.71 -24.34 -9.91
CA ARG A 70 4.77 -24.59 -8.81
C ARG A 70 5.52 -25.03 -7.55
N ILE A 71 5.28 -24.33 -6.44
CA ILE A 71 6.01 -24.53 -5.18
C ILE A 71 5.18 -25.12 -4.04
N ASN A 72 3.90 -25.47 -4.26
CA ASN A 72 3.03 -26.00 -3.22
C ASN A 72 3.69 -27.19 -2.47
N ASP A 73 4.28 -28.12 -3.19
CA ASP A 73 4.88 -29.34 -2.65
C ASP A 73 6.40 -29.22 -2.37
N ILE A 74 6.98 -28.03 -2.60
CA ILE A 74 8.39 -27.78 -2.34
C ILE A 74 8.59 -27.41 -0.87
N PRO A 75 9.39 -28.16 -0.09
CA PRO A 75 9.62 -27.85 1.31
C PRO A 75 10.37 -26.53 1.48
N THR A 76 10.10 -25.83 2.59
CA THR A 76 10.63 -24.49 2.93
C THR A 76 12.12 -24.32 2.66
N ASN A 77 12.95 -25.30 3.03
CA ASN A 77 14.40 -25.22 2.88
C ASN A 77 14.92 -25.34 1.44
N LYS A 78 14.06 -25.62 0.47
CA LYS A 78 14.37 -25.71 -0.96
C LYS A 78 13.75 -24.55 -1.76
N ARG A 79 12.93 -23.71 -1.15
CA ARG A 79 12.40 -22.49 -1.78
C ARG A 79 13.47 -21.40 -1.75
N ASP A 80 13.60 -20.64 -2.83
CA ASP A 80 14.55 -19.51 -2.89
C ASP A 80 13.90 -18.23 -2.33
N VAL A 81 13.34 -18.37 -1.14
CA VAL A 81 12.74 -17.29 -0.35
C VAL A 81 13.31 -17.29 1.06
N HIS A 82 13.45 -16.12 1.66
CA HIS A 82 13.92 -15.99 3.04
C HIS A 82 13.00 -15.07 3.84
N THR A 83 12.68 -15.48 5.05
CA THR A 83 11.73 -14.74 5.93
C THR A 83 12.45 -14.04 7.08
N VAL A 84 12.11 -12.79 7.31
CA VAL A 84 12.38 -12.02 8.51
C VAL A 84 11.09 -11.97 9.33
N PHE A 85 11.07 -12.64 10.46
CA PHE A 85 9.91 -12.69 11.35
C PHE A 85 9.82 -11.44 12.25
N GLN A 86 8.64 -11.12 12.73
CA GLN A 86 8.37 -10.03 13.67
C GLN A 86 9.28 -10.07 14.92
N SER A 87 9.56 -11.26 15.46
CA SER A 87 10.46 -11.46 16.58
C SER A 87 11.95 -11.52 16.20
N TYR A 88 12.27 -11.28 14.90
CA TYR A 88 13.59 -11.42 14.28
C TYR A 88 14.17 -12.86 14.29
N ALA A 89 13.69 -13.74 15.14
CA ALA A 89 14.11 -15.15 15.30
C ALA A 89 15.66 -15.33 15.29
N LEU A 90 16.40 -14.42 15.95
CA LEU A 90 17.85 -14.50 16.08
C LEU A 90 18.24 -15.56 17.11
N PHE A 91 19.35 -16.26 16.85
CA PHE A 91 19.91 -17.25 17.75
C PHE A 91 20.61 -16.55 18.93
N PRO A 92 20.03 -16.58 20.17
CA PRO A 92 20.50 -15.75 21.27
C PRO A 92 21.85 -16.21 21.87
N HIS A 93 22.28 -17.43 21.57
CA HIS A 93 23.56 -18.01 21.97
C HIS A 93 24.69 -17.75 20.97
N MET A 94 24.39 -17.19 19.81
CA MET A 94 25.33 -16.81 18.75
C MET A 94 25.56 -15.30 18.77
N ASN A 95 26.78 -14.87 18.37
CA ASN A 95 27.08 -13.46 18.12
C ASN A 95 26.51 -13.00 16.74
N VAL A 96 26.75 -11.72 16.37
CA VAL A 96 26.28 -11.15 15.09
C VAL A 96 26.83 -11.93 13.91
N PHE A 97 28.17 -12.17 13.85
CA PHE A 97 28.81 -12.92 12.78
C PHE A 97 28.20 -14.31 12.60
N GLU A 98 28.03 -15.02 13.71
CA GLU A 98 27.51 -16.39 13.71
C GLU A 98 26.05 -16.46 13.23
N ASN A 99 25.21 -15.51 13.62
CA ASN A 99 23.82 -15.41 13.13
C ASN A 99 23.79 -15.19 11.61
N VAL A 100 24.58 -14.24 11.10
CA VAL A 100 24.60 -13.91 9.67
C VAL A 100 25.27 -15.03 8.85
N ALA A 101 26.32 -15.68 9.38
CA ALA A 101 27.02 -16.77 8.73
C ALA A 101 26.24 -18.09 8.72
N PHE A 102 25.21 -18.23 9.57
CA PHE A 102 24.51 -19.50 9.77
C PHE A 102 23.98 -20.14 8.48
N PRO A 103 23.27 -19.42 7.58
CA PRO A 103 22.78 -20.00 6.33
C PRO A 103 23.91 -20.50 5.40
N LEU A 104 25.05 -19.80 5.35
CA LEU A 104 26.21 -20.18 4.54
C LEU A 104 26.89 -21.45 5.08
N ARG A 105 26.95 -21.59 6.43
CA ARG A 105 27.48 -22.80 7.07
C ARG A 105 26.64 -24.03 6.74
N LEU A 106 25.31 -23.90 6.72
CA LEU A 106 24.41 -24.99 6.31
C LEU A 106 24.65 -25.43 4.86
N ARG A 107 25.00 -24.48 3.98
CA ARG A 107 25.38 -24.75 2.59
C ARG A 107 26.84 -25.27 2.43
N LYS A 108 27.58 -25.43 3.54
CA LYS A 108 28.98 -25.89 3.58
C LYS A 108 29.93 -25.00 2.76
N ILE A 109 29.65 -23.69 2.69
CA ILE A 109 30.52 -22.72 2.03
C ILE A 109 31.86 -22.62 2.79
N ASP A 110 32.96 -22.38 2.06
CA ASP A 110 34.28 -22.22 2.63
C ASP A 110 34.38 -21.09 3.64
N LYS A 111 35.16 -21.27 4.72
CA LYS A 111 35.28 -20.33 5.83
C LYS A 111 35.75 -18.94 5.37
N LYS A 112 36.71 -18.88 4.46
CA LYS A 112 37.24 -17.62 3.94
C LYS A 112 36.17 -16.83 3.13
N GLU A 113 35.39 -17.55 2.36
CA GLU A 113 34.28 -16.96 1.61
C GLU A 113 33.16 -16.49 2.56
N ILE A 114 32.84 -17.25 3.62
CA ILE A 114 31.89 -16.83 4.66
C ILE A 114 32.33 -15.49 5.29
N GLU A 115 33.61 -15.38 5.70
CA GLU A 115 34.16 -14.17 6.28
C GLU A 115 34.00 -12.96 5.36
N GLN A 116 34.28 -13.10 4.07
CA GLN A 116 34.14 -12.06 3.07
C GLN A 116 32.66 -11.64 2.86
N ARG A 117 31.77 -12.62 2.69
CA ARG A 117 30.35 -12.33 2.47
C ARG A 117 29.69 -11.68 3.68
N VAL A 118 30.01 -12.16 4.90
CA VAL A 118 29.48 -11.57 6.13
C VAL A 118 29.97 -10.14 6.30
N ALA A 119 31.26 -9.85 6.10
CA ALA A 119 31.77 -8.49 6.18
C ALA A 119 31.08 -7.55 5.18
N LYS A 120 30.88 -8.00 3.93
CA LYS A 120 30.16 -7.24 2.92
C LYS A 120 28.72 -6.93 3.31
N VAL A 121 27.99 -7.93 3.80
CA VAL A 121 26.58 -7.78 4.18
C VAL A 121 26.43 -6.93 5.44
N LEU A 122 27.30 -7.11 6.45
CA LEU A 122 27.28 -6.27 7.66
C LEU A 122 27.55 -4.80 7.35
N LYS A 123 28.43 -4.52 6.37
CA LYS A 123 28.63 -3.16 5.89
C LYS A 123 27.38 -2.58 5.20
N MET A 124 26.65 -3.40 4.40
CA MET A 124 25.41 -2.99 3.74
C MET A 124 24.32 -2.58 4.73
N VAL A 125 24.21 -3.29 5.86
CA VAL A 125 23.23 -3.01 6.92
C VAL A 125 23.79 -2.13 8.04
N GLN A 126 24.90 -1.43 7.83
CA GLN A 126 25.52 -0.47 8.76
C GLN A 126 25.90 -1.10 10.14
N LEU A 127 26.33 -2.35 10.15
CA LEU A 127 26.78 -3.09 11.32
C LEU A 127 28.26 -3.50 11.24
N GLU A 128 29.10 -2.76 10.49
CA GLU A 128 30.54 -2.97 10.43
C GLU A 128 31.16 -2.81 11.83
N GLY A 129 32.01 -3.73 12.25
CA GLY A 129 32.62 -3.74 13.59
C GLY A 129 31.76 -4.37 14.70
N TYR A 130 30.56 -4.89 14.36
CA TYR A 130 29.66 -5.52 15.33
C TYR A 130 29.79 -7.06 15.33
N GLU A 131 30.65 -7.66 14.53
CA GLU A 131 30.76 -9.12 14.29
C GLU A 131 30.79 -9.95 15.57
N LYS A 132 31.56 -9.51 16.56
CA LYS A 132 31.75 -10.23 17.82
C LYS A 132 30.74 -9.88 18.91
N ARG A 133 29.82 -8.92 18.66
CA ARG A 133 28.83 -8.51 19.65
C ARG A 133 27.79 -9.59 19.88
N SER A 134 27.39 -9.76 21.14
CA SER A 134 26.24 -10.61 21.49
C SER A 134 24.94 -9.95 21.06
N ILE A 135 24.02 -10.73 20.49
CA ILE A 135 22.68 -10.28 20.11
C ILE A 135 21.91 -9.64 21.25
N ARG A 136 22.11 -10.11 22.49
CA ARG A 136 21.46 -9.58 23.71
C ARG A 136 21.85 -8.13 24.03
N LYS A 137 22.98 -7.65 23.50
CA LYS A 137 23.50 -6.29 23.72
C LYS A 137 23.12 -5.31 22.61
N LEU A 138 22.31 -5.74 21.66
CA LEU A 138 21.87 -4.93 20.52
C LEU A 138 20.54 -4.22 20.82
N SER A 139 20.36 -3.01 20.26
CA SER A 139 19.06 -2.35 20.22
C SER A 139 18.07 -3.11 19.31
N GLY A 140 16.79 -2.73 19.32
CA GLY A 140 15.76 -3.30 18.44
C GLY A 140 16.15 -3.20 16.98
N GLY A 141 16.47 -2.00 16.49
CA GLY A 141 16.88 -1.78 15.10
C GLY A 141 18.17 -2.51 14.73
N GLN A 142 19.16 -2.61 15.66
CA GLN A 142 20.35 -3.41 15.39
C GLN A 142 20.04 -4.91 15.26
N ARG A 143 19.14 -5.46 16.07
CA ARG A 143 18.69 -6.85 15.94
C ARG A 143 17.97 -7.07 14.59
N GLN A 144 17.14 -6.14 14.19
CA GLN A 144 16.45 -6.18 12.89
C GLN A 144 17.46 -6.21 11.73
N ARG A 145 18.44 -5.30 11.73
CA ARG A 145 19.51 -5.29 10.69
C ARG A 145 20.29 -6.60 10.64
N VAL A 146 20.53 -7.26 11.78
CA VAL A 146 21.14 -8.60 11.80
C VAL A 146 20.22 -9.64 11.17
N ALA A 147 18.92 -9.59 11.42
CA ALA A 147 17.94 -10.51 10.83
C ALA A 147 17.85 -10.33 9.31
N ILE A 148 17.82 -9.07 8.84
CA ILE A 148 17.86 -8.74 7.43
C ILE A 148 19.17 -9.23 6.79
N ALA A 149 20.33 -8.94 7.41
CA ALA A 149 21.64 -9.42 6.96
C ALA A 149 21.67 -10.95 6.78
N ARG A 150 21.09 -11.68 7.75
CA ARG A 150 20.95 -13.14 7.70
C ARG A 150 20.03 -13.59 6.56
N ALA A 151 18.96 -12.86 6.28
CA ALA A 151 18.05 -13.20 5.19
C ALA A 151 18.69 -12.98 3.81
N ILE A 152 19.42 -11.87 3.60
CA ILE A 152 19.98 -11.52 2.29
C ILE A 152 21.34 -12.15 1.98
N ILE A 153 22.02 -12.76 2.97
CA ILE A 153 23.38 -13.30 2.79
C ILE A 153 23.48 -14.38 1.71
N ASN A 154 22.41 -15.12 1.48
CA ASN A 154 22.30 -16.13 0.44
C ASN A 154 21.89 -15.56 -0.93
N GLN A 155 21.63 -14.26 -1.03
CA GLN A 155 21.09 -13.59 -2.23
C GLN A 155 19.82 -14.27 -2.76
N PRO A 156 18.76 -14.39 -1.93
CA PRO A 156 17.50 -15.01 -2.36
C PRO A 156 16.82 -14.17 -3.44
N ARG A 157 15.93 -14.78 -4.22
CA ARG A 157 15.10 -14.07 -5.20
C ARG A 157 14.03 -13.19 -4.50
N VAL A 158 13.51 -13.66 -3.36
CA VAL A 158 12.45 -12.98 -2.61
C VAL A 158 12.79 -12.95 -1.12
N VAL A 159 12.60 -11.79 -0.50
CA VAL A 159 12.65 -11.61 0.95
C VAL A 159 11.27 -11.29 1.47
N LEU A 160 10.81 -12.07 2.43
CA LEU A 160 9.53 -11.93 3.11
C LEU A 160 9.75 -11.22 4.46
N LEU A 161 9.00 -10.18 4.73
CA LEU A 161 9.12 -9.34 5.94
C LEU A 161 7.78 -9.32 6.68
N ASP A 162 7.70 -10.02 7.81
CA ASP A 162 6.48 -10.12 8.62
C ASP A 162 6.52 -9.09 9.76
N GLU A 163 5.84 -7.97 9.59
CA GLU A 163 5.77 -6.83 10.53
C GLU A 163 7.12 -6.44 11.16
N PRO A 164 8.20 -6.28 10.39
CA PRO A 164 9.53 -6.14 10.96
C PRO A 164 9.77 -4.83 11.72
N LEU A 165 8.93 -3.80 11.52
CA LEU A 165 9.07 -2.47 12.11
C LEU A 165 8.19 -2.26 13.35
N SER A 166 7.24 -3.16 13.63
CA SER A 166 6.21 -3.00 14.67
C SER A 166 6.76 -2.83 16.08
N ALA A 167 7.95 -3.37 16.38
CA ALA A 167 8.58 -3.30 17.70
C ALA A 167 9.51 -2.08 17.90
N LEU A 168 9.57 -1.14 16.95
CA LEU A 168 10.43 0.04 16.98
C LEU A 168 9.67 1.29 17.42
N ASP A 169 10.39 2.21 18.07
CA ASP A 169 9.88 3.57 18.31
C ASP A 169 9.75 4.36 16.99
N LEU A 170 8.95 5.41 17.00
CA LEU A 170 8.58 6.16 15.79
C LEU A 170 9.79 6.66 15.00
N LYS A 171 10.78 7.28 15.66
CA LYS A 171 11.95 7.82 14.97
C LYS A 171 12.79 6.72 14.33
N LEU A 172 13.05 5.65 15.07
CA LEU A 172 13.81 4.53 14.55
C LEU A 172 13.06 3.80 13.44
N ARG A 173 11.73 3.75 13.52
CA ARG A 173 10.86 3.18 12.47
C ARG A 173 11.02 3.94 11.16
N THR A 174 10.91 5.28 11.19
CA THR A 174 11.10 6.13 10.01
C THR A 174 12.50 5.96 9.40
N ASP A 175 13.56 5.99 10.22
CA ASP A 175 14.92 5.75 9.73
C ASP A 175 15.05 4.38 9.04
N MET A 176 14.44 3.34 9.63
CA MET A 176 14.48 1.97 9.08
C MET A 176 13.65 1.80 7.79
N GLN A 177 12.57 2.55 7.60
CA GLN A 177 11.81 2.55 6.35
C GLN A 177 12.70 3.00 5.18
N TYR A 178 13.39 4.14 5.32
CA TYR A 178 14.33 4.63 4.32
C TYR A 178 15.46 3.63 4.03
N GLU A 179 16.05 3.05 5.09
CA GLU A 179 17.13 2.08 4.94
C GLU A 179 16.70 0.79 4.24
N LEU A 180 15.50 0.26 4.56
CA LEU A 180 14.94 -0.92 3.92
C LEU A 180 14.67 -0.66 2.43
N ARG A 181 14.09 0.49 2.09
CA ARG A 181 13.83 0.88 0.71
C ARG A 181 15.14 1.03 -0.08
N GLU A 182 16.13 1.75 0.48
CA GLU A 182 17.44 1.90 -0.15
C GLU A 182 18.15 0.54 -0.33
N LEU A 183 18.08 -0.32 0.69
CA LEU A 183 18.67 -1.66 0.63
C LEU A 183 18.04 -2.51 -0.47
N GLN A 184 16.71 -2.51 -0.59
CA GLN A 184 15.97 -3.23 -1.61
C GLN A 184 16.38 -2.77 -3.01
N GLN A 185 16.39 -1.46 -3.26
CA GLN A 185 16.81 -0.87 -4.54
C GLN A 185 18.25 -1.23 -4.90
N ARG A 186 19.17 -1.17 -3.92
CA ARG A 186 20.59 -1.53 -4.12
C ARG A 186 20.81 -3.00 -4.45
N LEU A 187 19.99 -3.87 -3.89
CA LEU A 187 20.08 -5.31 -4.09
C LEU A 187 19.33 -5.79 -5.34
N GLY A 188 18.28 -5.09 -5.78
CA GLY A 188 17.40 -5.49 -6.86
C GLY A 188 16.62 -6.78 -6.55
N ILE A 189 16.42 -7.13 -5.28
CA ILE A 189 15.69 -8.30 -4.82
C ILE A 189 14.22 -7.91 -4.64
N THR A 190 13.29 -8.85 -4.85
CA THR A 190 11.87 -8.63 -4.56
C THR A 190 11.63 -8.71 -3.05
N PHE A 191 10.98 -7.68 -2.49
CA PHE A 191 10.53 -7.70 -1.09
C PHE A 191 9.01 -7.86 -1.05
N VAL A 192 8.54 -8.74 -0.16
CA VAL A 192 7.12 -8.85 0.21
C VAL A 192 7.01 -8.50 1.69
N PHE A 193 6.40 -7.38 1.97
CA PHE A 193 6.29 -6.77 3.27
C PHE A 193 4.86 -6.89 3.80
N VAL A 194 4.70 -7.25 5.04
CA VAL A 194 3.42 -7.30 5.74
C VAL A 194 3.39 -6.24 6.81
N THR A 195 2.37 -5.40 6.80
CA THR A 195 2.13 -4.41 7.83
C THR A 195 0.64 -4.14 8.01
N HIS A 196 0.28 -3.52 9.12
CA HIS A 196 -1.02 -2.90 9.37
C HIS A 196 -0.90 -1.37 9.45
N ASP A 197 0.30 -0.82 9.25
CA ASP A 197 0.61 0.60 9.29
C ASP A 197 0.56 1.18 7.87
N GLN A 198 -0.34 2.13 7.66
CA GLN A 198 -0.60 2.75 6.35
C GLN A 198 0.60 3.60 5.90
N GLU A 199 1.22 4.35 6.83
CA GLU A 199 2.38 5.18 6.52
C GLU A 199 3.56 4.33 6.03
N GLU A 200 3.77 3.15 6.64
CA GLU A 200 4.80 2.20 6.17
C GLU A 200 4.53 1.73 4.74
N ALA A 201 3.29 1.36 4.44
CA ALA A 201 2.89 0.88 3.12
C ALA A 201 3.05 1.97 2.05
N LEU A 202 2.53 3.17 2.30
CA LEU A 202 2.60 4.30 1.36
C LEU A 202 4.04 4.76 1.12
N ALA A 203 4.89 4.78 2.17
CA ALA A 203 6.26 5.29 2.07
C ALA A 203 7.25 4.35 1.35
N MET A 204 7.03 3.03 1.42
CA MET A 204 8.05 2.07 0.97
C MET A 204 7.69 1.29 -0.28
N SER A 205 6.41 1.17 -0.65
CA SER A 205 5.96 0.22 -1.66
C SER A 205 6.12 0.75 -3.09
N ASP A 206 6.34 -0.16 -4.03
CA ASP A 206 6.08 0.05 -5.45
C ASP A 206 4.64 -0.34 -5.79
N TRP A 207 4.06 -1.27 -4.99
CA TRP A 207 2.70 -1.78 -5.16
C TRP A 207 2.14 -2.26 -3.83
N ILE A 208 0.88 -1.92 -3.55
CA ILE A 208 0.17 -2.29 -2.33
C ILE A 208 -1.00 -3.20 -2.69
N PHE A 209 -1.21 -4.24 -1.90
CA PHE A 209 -2.42 -5.06 -1.87
C PHE A 209 -3.16 -4.77 -0.57
N VAL A 210 -4.31 -4.13 -0.64
CA VAL A 210 -5.17 -3.85 0.51
C VAL A 210 -6.02 -5.07 0.77
N MET A 211 -5.88 -5.65 1.95
CA MET A 211 -6.57 -6.88 2.35
C MET A 211 -7.62 -6.64 3.40
N ASN A 212 -8.80 -7.20 3.19
CA ASN A 212 -9.86 -7.26 4.17
C ASN A 212 -10.53 -8.64 4.16
N ASP A 213 -10.79 -9.19 5.33
CA ASP A 213 -11.53 -10.45 5.56
C ASP A 213 -11.13 -11.61 4.62
N GLY A 214 -9.81 -11.73 4.33
CA GLY A 214 -9.25 -12.82 3.53
C GLY A 214 -9.33 -12.62 2.02
N GLU A 215 -9.65 -11.44 1.56
CA GLU A 215 -9.70 -11.02 0.16
C GLU A 215 -8.73 -9.86 -0.11
N ILE A 216 -8.29 -9.68 -1.33
CA ILE A 216 -7.68 -8.44 -1.80
C ILE A 216 -8.83 -7.55 -2.26
N VAL A 217 -8.96 -6.37 -1.64
CA VAL A 217 -10.06 -5.43 -1.91
C VAL A 217 -9.65 -4.45 -3.01
N GLN A 218 -8.39 -4.01 -3.00
CA GLN A 218 -7.81 -3.14 -4.02
C GLN A 218 -6.30 -3.37 -4.09
N SER A 219 -5.73 -3.23 -5.27
CA SER A 219 -4.29 -3.24 -5.47
C SER A 219 -3.86 -2.12 -6.43
N GLY A 220 -2.70 -1.51 -6.16
CA GLY A 220 -2.22 -0.37 -6.97
C GLY A 220 -0.92 0.20 -6.45
N THR A 221 -0.46 1.26 -7.08
CA THR A 221 0.62 2.07 -6.53
C THR A 221 0.17 2.78 -5.24
N PRO A 222 1.10 3.27 -4.39
CA PRO A 222 0.72 4.04 -3.22
C PRO A 222 -0.19 5.24 -3.53
N VAL A 223 0.03 5.91 -4.66
CA VAL A 223 -0.75 7.07 -5.11
C VAL A 223 -2.16 6.62 -5.49
N ASP A 224 -2.30 5.59 -6.35
CA ASP A 224 -3.62 5.10 -6.78
C ASP A 224 -4.49 4.68 -5.59
N ILE A 225 -3.90 3.97 -4.60
CA ILE A 225 -4.62 3.52 -3.41
C ILE A 225 -5.06 4.67 -2.51
N TYR A 226 -4.28 5.77 -2.46
CA TYR A 226 -4.58 6.93 -1.63
C TYR A 226 -5.57 7.88 -2.30
N ASP A 227 -5.34 8.21 -3.57
CA ASP A 227 -6.10 9.22 -4.32
C ASP A 227 -7.39 8.63 -4.90
N GLU A 228 -7.37 7.35 -5.33
CA GLU A 228 -8.48 6.68 -6.02
C GLU A 228 -8.95 5.41 -5.26
N PRO A 229 -9.40 5.54 -3.99
CA PRO A 229 -9.95 4.39 -3.27
C PRO A 229 -11.25 3.92 -3.94
N ILE A 230 -11.38 2.61 -4.19
CA ILE A 230 -12.55 2.05 -4.89
C ILE A 230 -13.82 2.01 -4.05
N ASN A 231 -13.71 2.07 -2.73
CA ASN A 231 -14.86 2.00 -1.83
C ASN A 231 -14.58 2.64 -0.46
N HIS A 232 -15.64 2.79 0.31
CA HIS A 232 -15.63 3.37 1.65
C HIS A 232 -14.59 2.73 2.60
N PHE A 233 -14.42 1.39 2.52
CA PHE A 233 -13.45 0.70 3.36
C PHE A 233 -12.03 1.15 3.04
N VAL A 234 -11.63 1.16 1.77
CA VAL A 234 -10.27 1.55 1.37
C VAL A 234 -10.03 3.03 1.70
N ALA A 235 -10.99 3.92 1.37
CA ALA A 235 -10.90 5.35 1.65
C ALA A 235 -10.61 5.65 3.13
N THR A 236 -11.36 4.99 4.04
CA THR A 236 -11.22 5.18 5.49
C THR A 236 -10.05 4.39 6.10
N PHE A 237 -9.66 3.30 5.47
CA PHE A 237 -8.56 2.47 5.96
C PHE A 237 -7.19 3.05 5.61
N ILE A 238 -7.02 3.72 4.46
CA ILE A 238 -5.72 4.23 4.01
C ILE A 238 -5.40 5.61 4.60
N GLY A 239 -6.40 6.40 4.94
CA GLY A 239 -6.22 7.74 5.49
C GLY A 239 -7.53 8.29 6.01
N GLU A 240 -7.44 9.42 6.69
CA GLU A 240 -8.63 10.18 7.09
C GLU A 240 -9.30 10.77 5.85
N SER A 241 -10.65 10.80 5.82
CA SER A 241 -11.42 11.20 4.65
C SER A 241 -12.74 11.82 5.07
N ASN A 242 -13.15 12.88 4.39
CA ASN A 242 -14.52 13.34 4.39
C ASN A 242 -15.28 12.55 3.33
N ILE A 243 -16.26 11.75 3.73
CA ILE A 243 -17.07 10.93 2.82
C ILE A 243 -18.52 11.34 2.95
N LEU A 244 -19.10 11.78 1.83
CA LEU A 244 -20.47 12.27 1.79
C LEU A 244 -21.27 11.53 0.70
N PRO A 245 -22.58 11.32 0.93
CA PRO A 245 -23.45 10.83 -0.12
C PRO A 245 -23.59 11.87 -1.21
N GLY A 246 -23.49 11.44 -2.47
CA GLY A 246 -23.63 12.28 -3.64
C GLY A 246 -24.46 11.62 -4.74
N THR A 247 -24.65 12.34 -5.82
CA THR A 247 -25.29 11.86 -7.03
C THR A 247 -24.48 12.34 -8.23
N MET A 248 -24.00 11.41 -9.06
CA MET A 248 -23.38 11.76 -10.33
C MET A 248 -24.43 12.31 -11.26
N ILE A 249 -24.34 13.56 -11.67
CA ILE A 249 -25.31 14.19 -12.56
C ILE A 249 -25.03 13.81 -14.01
N GLU A 250 -23.80 13.97 -14.42
CA GLU A 250 -23.19 13.58 -15.69
C GLU A 250 -21.68 13.48 -15.48
N ASP A 251 -20.93 13.01 -16.44
CA ASP A 251 -19.48 12.94 -16.35
C ASP A 251 -18.90 14.31 -15.98
N TYR A 252 -17.95 14.33 -15.04
CA TYR A 252 -17.31 15.51 -14.50
C TYR A 252 -18.23 16.44 -13.67
N LEU A 253 -19.46 16.02 -13.33
CA LEU A 253 -20.40 16.85 -12.54
C LEU A 253 -21.11 16.02 -11.48
N VAL A 254 -20.82 16.28 -10.21
CA VAL A 254 -21.41 15.62 -9.06
C VAL A 254 -22.23 16.58 -8.22
N GLU A 255 -23.35 16.12 -7.66
CA GLU A 255 -24.15 16.85 -6.69
C GLU A 255 -23.97 16.22 -5.30
N PHE A 256 -23.45 16.97 -4.34
CA PHE A 256 -23.40 16.62 -2.93
C PHE A 256 -23.59 17.88 -2.07
N ASN A 257 -23.95 17.66 -0.82
CA ASN A 257 -24.23 18.78 0.12
C ASN A 257 -25.20 19.84 -0.44
N GLY A 258 -26.16 19.43 -1.30
CA GLY A 258 -27.16 20.31 -1.93
C GLY A 258 -26.61 21.25 -3.02
N LYS A 259 -25.38 21.08 -3.47
CA LYS A 259 -24.73 21.89 -4.50
C LYS A 259 -24.09 21.00 -5.57
N ARG A 260 -23.87 21.55 -6.75
CA ARG A 260 -23.16 20.87 -7.85
C ARG A 260 -21.75 21.35 -7.95
N PHE A 261 -20.83 20.41 -8.14
CA PHE A 261 -19.39 20.64 -8.25
C PHE A 261 -18.83 19.93 -9.47
N GLU A 262 -17.89 20.57 -10.12
CA GLU A 262 -17.06 19.92 -11.13
C GLU A 262 -16.13 18.92 -10.45
N ALA A 263 -15.89 17.81 -11.08
CA ALA A 263 -14.98 16.74 -10.65
C ALA A 263 -14.19 16.22 -11.85
N VAL A 264 -13.25 15.29 -11.65
CA VAL A 264 -12.46 14.69 -12.73
C VAL A 264 -12.92 13.28 -13.07
N ASP A 265 -13.81 12.69 -12.27
CA ASP A 265 -14.30 11.33 -12.47
C ASP A 265 -15.41 11.27 -13.53
N GLY A 266 -15.40 10.19 -14.30
CA GLY A 266 -16.39 9.88 -15.32
C GLY A 266 -16.73 8.39 -15.41
N GLY A 267 -17.49 8.00 -16.44
CA GLY A 267 -17.88 6.61 -16.68
C GLY A 267 -18.98 6.07 -15.77
N MET A 268 -19.72 6.96 -15.11
CA MET A 268 -20.87 6.62 -14.25
C MET A 268 -22.18 6.98 -14.92
N LYS A 269 -23.26 6.30 -14.53
CA LYS A 269 -24.57 6.59 -15.10
C LYS A 269 -25.13 7.92 -14.58
N PRO A 270 -25.82 8.70 -15.43
CA PRO A 270 -26.51 9.91 -14.98
C PRO A 270 -27.50 9.61 -13.85
N ASN A 271 -27.46 10.42 -12.80
CA ASN A 271 -28.24 10.30 -11.57
C ASN A 271 -27.93 9.01 -10.74
N GLU A 272 -26.74 8.45 -10.90
CA GLU A 272 -26.29 7.33 -10.09
C GLU A 272 -25.93 7.82 -8.66
N PRO A 273 -26.40 7.13 -7.60
CA PRO A 273 -25.98 7.43 -6.25
C PRO A 273 -24.52 7.00 -6.03
N VAL A 274 -23.70 7.88 -5.44
CA VAL A 274 -22.27 7.72 -5.25
C VAL A 274 -21.86 8.18 -3.84
N GLU A 275 -20.64 7.85 -3.45
CA GLU A 275 -19.94 8.49 -2.33
C GLU A 275 -18.86 9.42 -2.86
N VAL A 276 -18.82 10.64 -2.29
CA VAL A 276 -17.82 11.66 -2.63
C VAL A 276 -16.79 11.68 -1.52
N VAL A 277 -15.53 11.55 -1.89
CA VAL A 277 -14.37 11.58 -0.98
C VAL A 277 -13.59 12.86 -1.21
N ILE A 278 -13.28 13.56 -0.12
CA ILE A 278 -12.35 14.69 -0.12
C ILE A 278 -11.40 14.52 1.07
N ARG A 279 -10.11 14.57 0.80
CA ARG A 279 -9.09 14.42 1.85
C ARG A 279 -9.07 15.68 2.74
N PRO A 280 -8.82 15.53 4.06
CA PRO A 280 -8.79 16.70 4.98
C PRO A 280 -7.72 17.74 4.63
N GLU A 281 -6.61 17.35 4.04
CA GLU A 281 -5.49 18.21 3.62
C GLU A 281 -5.77 19.00 2.36
N ASP A 282 -6.74 18.58 1.52
CA ASP A 282 -7.11 19.25 0.29
C ASP A 282 -8.11 20.38 0.52
N LEU A 283 -8.73 20.41 1.71
CA LEU A 283 -9.66 21.46 2.11
C LEU A 283 -8.92 22.74 2.50
N ARG A 284 -9.10 23.81 1.74
CA ARG A 284 -8.53 25.13 2.01
C ARG A 284 -9.52 26.00 2.77
N ILE A 285 -9.05 26.58 3.87
CA ILE A 285 -9.84 27.54 4.66
C ILE A 285 -9.79 28.91 3.99
N THR A 286 -10.98 29.48 3.71
CA THR A 286 -11.20 30.80 3.13
C THR A 286 -12.17 31.64 3.98
N LEU A 287 -12.50 32.87 3.53
CA LEU A 287 -13.60 33.62 4.12
C LEU A 287 -14.94 32.91 3.80
N PRO A 288 -15.94 33.00 4.68
CA PRO A 288 -17.23 32.33 4.47
C PRO A 288 -17.88 32.62 3.12
N GLU A 289 -17.78 33.83 2.64
CA GLU A 289 -18.35 34.29 1.36
C GLU A 289 -17.56 33.87 0.12
N GLU A 290 -16.30 33.42 0.28
CA GLU A 290 -15.41 33.01 -0.80
C GLU A 290 -15.38 31.48 -0.95
N GLY A 291 -15.79 30.72 0.08
CA GLY A 291 -15.78 29.27 0.07
C GLY A 291 -16.88 28.62 -0.74
N LYS A 292 -16.60 27.51 -1.36
CA LYS A 292 -17.59 26.64 -2.01
C LYS A 292 -18.61 26.09 -1.02
N LEU A 293 -18.16 25.79 0.22
CA LEU A 293 -18.98 25.39 1.36
C LEU A 293 -18.75 26.34 2.54
N GLN A 294 -19.75 26.45 3.39
CA GLN A 294 -19.67 27.21 4.64
C GLN A 294 -19.81 26.24 5.81
N VAL A 295 -18.89 26.31 6.76
CA VAL A 295 -18.89 25.46 7.94
C VAL A 295 -18.58 26.25 9.19
N LYS A 296 -19.10 25.78 10.33
CA LYS A 296 -18.81 26.33 11.64
C LYS A 296 -17.86 25.47 12.40
N VAL A 297 -16.74 26.02 12.83
CA VAL A 297 -15.68 25.30 13.57
C VAL A 297 -16.22 24.90 14.95
N ASP A 298 -16.17 23.59 15.22
CA ASP A 298 -16.56 23.01 16.51
C ASP A 298 -15.35 22.77 17.41
N THR A 299 -14.33 22.07 16.91
CA THR A 299 -13.11 21.78 17.67
C THR A 299 -11.86 21.92 16.82
N GLN A 300 -10.71 22.06 17.48
CA GLN A 300 -9.42 21.96 16.82
C GLN A 300 -8.38 21.33 17.76
N LEU A 301 -7.49 20.51 17.19
CA LEU A 301 -6.42 19.86 17.90
C LEU A 301 -5.10 20.06 17.14
N PHE A 302 -4.04 20.49 17.85
CA PHE A 302 -2.72 20.61 17.25
C PHE A 302 -2.01 19.25 17.24
N ARG A 303 -1.71 18.73 16.05
CA ARG A 303 -1.04 17.44 15.83
C ARG A 303 0.48 17.57 15.60
N GLY A 304 1.05 18.75 15.81
CA GLY A 304 2.49 19.02 15.64
C GLY A 304 2.81 19.63 14.28
N VAL A 305 2.34 19.07 13.18
CA VAL A 305 2.59 19.53 11.80
C VAL A 305 1.43 20.40 11.30
N HIS A 306 0.20 20.03 11.67
CA HIS A 306 -1.04 20.72 11.30
C HIS A 306 -1.99 20.81 12.48
N TYR A 307 -3.04 21.58 12.32
CA TYR A 307 -4.26 21.56 13.13
C TYR A 307 -5.27 20.65 12.45
N GLU A 308 -5.77 19.66 13.15
CA GLU A 308 -6.95 18.89 12.83
C GLU A 308 -8.15 19.68 13.34
N ILE A 309 -9.01 20.11 12.43
CA ILE A 309 -10.15 20.96 12.70
C ILE A 309 -11.40 20.17 12.35
N ILE A 310 -12.34 20.10 13.28
CA ILE A 310 -13.67 19.54 13.03
C ILE A 310 -14.65 20.71 12.95
N ALA A 311 -15.43 20.73 11.89
CA ALA A 311 -16.44 21.74 11.62
C ALA A 311 -17.73 21.09 11.10
N TYR A 312 -18.85 21.80 11.22
CA TYR A 312 -20.15 21.31 10.74
C TYR A 312 -20.76 22.33 9.77
N ASP A 313 -21.34 21.81 8.68
CA ASP A 313 -22.11 22.63 7.75
C ASP A 313 -23.55 22.85 8.23
N GLU A 314 -24.33 23.61 7.45
CA GLU A 314 -25.74 23.92 7.77
C GLU A 314 -26.65 22.66 7.71
N LEU A 315 -26.27 21.64 7.01
CA LEU A 315 -27.00 20.37 6.91
C LEU A 315 -26.64 19.41 8.06
N GLY A 316 -25.59 19.73 8.85
CA GLY A 316 -25.13 18.95 9.98
C GLY A 316 -24.09 17.90 9.59
N ASN A 317 -23.53 17.94 8.38
CA ASN A 317 -22.41 17.09 8.01
C ASN A 317 -21.14 17.54 8.73
N GLU A 318 -20.36 16.57 9.20
CA GLU A 318 -19.05 16.78 9.80
C GLU A 318 -17.98 16.92 8.72
N TRP A 319 -17.10 17.89 8.89
CA TRP A 319 -15.96 18.14 8.04
C TRP A 319 -14.68 18.13 8.86
N MET A 320 -13.77 17.24 8.52
CA MET A 320 -12.40 17.21 9.03
C MET A 320 -11.50 17.98 8.08
N ILE A 321 -10.69 18.89 8.63
CA ILE A 321 -9.80 19.76 7.84
C ILE A 321 -8.40 19.72 8.45
N HIS A 322 -7.37 19.48 7.63
CA HIS A 322 -5.98 19.59 8.03
C HIS A 322 -5.41 20.93 7.56
N SER A 323 -5.08 21.80 8.49
CA SER A 323 -4.58 23.12 8.16
C SER A 323 -3.31 23.48 8.95
N THR A 324 -2.34 24.09 8.29
CA THR A 324 -1.17 24.68 8.97
C THR A 324 -1.54 25.95 9.74
N ARG A 325 -2.73 26.50 9.51
CA ARG A 325 -3.25 27.70 10.16
C ARG A 325 -4.29 27.33 11.19
N LYS A 326 -4.29 28.07 12.29
CA LYS A 326 -5.24 27.94 13.37
C LYS A 326 -6.60 28.55 12.95
N ALA A 327 -7.70 27.86 13.24
CA ALA A 327 -9.07 28.41 13.21
C ALA A 327 -9.53 28.85 14.60
N ILE A 328 -10.63 29.56 14.67
CA ILE A 328 -11.25 29.98 15.96
C ILE A 328 -12.50 29.13 16.18
N VAL A 329 -12.58 28.45 17.30
CA VAL A 329 -13.75 27.63 17.67
C VAL A 329 -14.99 28.55 17.75
N GLY A 330 -16.06 28.12 17.08
CA GLY A 330 -17.32 28.85 16.96
C GLY A 330 -17.39 29.86 15.79
N GLU A 331 -16.29 30.09 15.08
CA GLU A 331 -16.22 30.92 13.87
C GLU A 331 -16.81 30.18 12.67
N GLU A 332 -17.43 30.91 11.76
CA GLU A 332 -17.83 30.45 10.44
C GLU A 332 -16.67 30.66 9.46
N ILE A 333 -16.32 29.64 8.71
CA ILE A 333 -15.26 29.65 7.70
C ILE A 333 -15.80 29.12 6.38
N GLY A 334 -15.17 29.52 5.27
CA GLY A 334 -15.39 28.92 3.97
C GLY A 334 -14.44 27.76 3.76
N LEU A 335 -14.88 26.72 3.07
CA LEU A 335 -14.04 25.64 2.55
C LEU A 335 -13.98 25.76 1.04
N ASP A 336 -12.79 25.70 0.49
CA ASP A 336 -12.52 25.66 -0.95
C ASP A 336 -11.67 24.43 -1.28
N PHE A 337 -11.89 23.88 -2.48
CA PHE A 337 -11.24 22.71 -3.03
C PHE A 337 -11.34 22.73 -4.55
N GLU A 338 -10.44 22.07 -5.27
CA GLU A 338 -10.48 22.00 -6.74
C GLU A 338 -11.24 20.76 -7.22
N PRO A 339 -11.59 20.65 -8.51
CA PRO A 339 -12.21 19.45 -9.07
C PRO A 339 -11.38 18.17 -8.88
N GLU A 340 -10.05 18.29 -8.91
CA GLU A 340 -9.08 17.20 -8.70
C GLU A 340 -9.03 16.72 -7.26
N ASP A 341 -9.50 17.52 -6.30
CA ASP A 341 -9.56 17.18 -4.89
C ASP A 341 -10.80 16.31 -4.55
N ILE A 342 -11.71 16.14 -5.52
CA ILE A 342 -12.94 15.35 -5.39
C ILE A 342 -12.71 14.00 -6.05
N HIS A 343 -12.83 12.91 -5.29
CA HIS A 343 -12.89 11.56 -5.83
C HIS A 343 -14.27 10.94 -5.63
N ILE A 344 -14.79 10.25 -6.66
CA ILE A 344 -16.16 9.72 -6.68
C ILE A 344 -16.13 8.20 -6.71
N MET A 345 -16.66 7.58 -5.67
CA MET A 345 -16.77 6.13 -5.54
C MET A 345 -18.19 5.65 -5.85
N ARG A 346 -18.32 4.60 -6.65
CA ARG A 346 -19.59 3.87 -6.81
C ARG A 346 -19.86 3.02 -5.59
N LEU A 347 -21.13 2.88 -5.25
CA LEU A 347 -21.55 2.05 -4.11
C LEU A 347 -21.30 0.57 -4.40
N ASN A 348 -20.52 -0.10 -3.53
CA ASN A 348 -20.20 -1.54 -3.60
C ASN A 348 -19.48 -1.99 -4.88
N GLU A 349 -18.74 -1.12 -5.54
CA GLU A 349 -17.91 -1.45 -6.70
C GLU A 349 -16.74 -2.36 -6.26
N THR A 350 -16.47 -3.41 -7.04
CA THR A 350 -15.28 -4.27 -6.87
C THR A 350 -14.13 -3.73 -7.71
N GLU A 351 -12.88 -4.15 -7.41
CA GLU A 351 -11.70 -3.76 -8.20
C GLU A 351 -11.86 -4.15 -9.68
N GLU A 352 -12.36 -5.35 -9.97
CA GLU A 352 -12.61 -5.80 -11.34
C GLU A 352 -13.64 -4.93 -12.08
N GLU A 353 -14.69 -4.47 -11.38
CA GLU A 353 -15.72 -3.59 -11.96
C GLU A 353 -15.18 -2.17 -12.16
N PHE A 354 -14.36 -1.68 -11.23
CA PHE A 354 -13.68 -0.39 -11.32
C PHE A 354 -12.71 -0.36 -12.52
N ASP A 355 -11.81 -1.33 -12.63
CA ASP A 355 -10.86 -1.42 -13.74
C ASP A 355 -11.56 -1.50 -15.08
N ALA A 356 -12.60 -2.35 -15.20
CA ALA A 356 -13.37 -2.49 -16.43
C ALA A 356 -14.08 -1.18 -16.84
N ARG A 357 -14.60 -0.42 -15.85
CA ARG A 357 -15.23 0.87 -16.09
C ARG A 357 -14.23 1.92 -16.59
N ILE A 358 -13.05 1.98 -15.96
CA ILE A 358 -12.02 2.93 -16.37
C ILE A 358 -11.49 2.59 -17.78
N GLU A 359 -11.24 1.29 -18.07
CA GLU A 359 -10.82 0.87 -19.42
C GLU A 359 -11.86 1.25 -20.48
N GLU A 360 -13.15 0.95 -20.24
CA GLU A 360 -14.24 1.31 -21.17
C GLU A 360 -14.34 2.83 -21.37
N TYR A 361 -14.19 3.60 -20.29
CA TYR A 361 -14.27 5.05 -20.34
C TYR A 361 -13.12 5.67 -21.14
N VAL A 362 -11.89 5.23 -20.91
CA VAL A 362 -10.69 5.68 -21.65
C VAL A 362 -10.82 5.35 -23.15
N GLU A 363 -11.32 4.16 -23.50
CA GLU A 363 -11.55 3.78 -24.92
C GLU A 363 -12.57 4.71 -25.59
N ILE A 364 -13.62 5.12 -24.88
CA ILE A 364 -14.65 6.05 -25.39
C ILE A 364 -14.04 7.43 -25.63
N GLU A 365 -13.29 7.97 -24.65
CA GLU A 365 -12.62 9.27 -24.79
C GLU A 365 -11.61 9.31 -25.94
N GLU A 366 -10.82 8.25 -26.11
CA GLU A 366 -9.88 8.15 -27.23
C GLU A 366 -10.60 8.11 -28.59
N GLN A 367 -11.75 7.42 -28.68
CA GLN A 367 -12.56 7.37 -29.88
C GLN A 367 -13.19 8.75 -30.22
N GLU A 368 -13.72 9.45 -29.21
CA GLU A 368 -14.28 10.78 -29.35
C GLU A 368 -13.21 11.81 -29.75
N ALA A 369 -12.04 11.80 -29.09
CA ALA A 369 -10.92 12.65 -29.44
C ALA A 369 -10.41 12.39 -30.87
N GLY A 370 -10.35 11.11 -31.29
CA GLY A 370 -10.02 10.73 -32.68
C GLY A 370 -11.02 11.25 -33.69
N LEU A 371 -12.32 11.21 -33.37
CA LEU A 371 -13.38 11.73 -34.21
C LEU A 371 -13.35 13.26 -34.37
N ILE A 372 -13.07 13.98 -33.25
CA ILE A 372 -12.93 15.44 -33.25
C ILE A 372 -11.76 15.86 -34.13
N ASN A 373 -10.59 15.22 -33.99
CA ASN A 373 -9.42 15.50 -34.82
C ASN A 373 -9.68 15.25 -36.32
N ALA A 374 -10.38 14.17 -36.64
CA ALA A 374 -10.74 13.88 -38.03
C ALA A 374 -11.68 14.94 -38.66
N ILE A 375 -12.65 15.43 -37.86
CA ILE A 375 -13.57 16.51 -38.30
C ILE A 375 -12.83 17.84 -38.46
N GLU A 376 -11.85 18.13 -37.61
CA GLU A 376 -11.03 19.34 -37.74
C GLU A 376 -10.12 19.29 -38.99
N GLU A 377 -9.52 18.13 -39.27
CA GLU A 377 -8.72 17.93 -40.48
C GLU A 377 -9.57 18.08 -41.77
N GLU A 378 -10.78 17.51 -41.83
CA GLU A 378 -11.70 17.69 -42.95
C GLU A 378 -12.10 19.17 -43.15
N ARG A 379 -12.39 19.90 -42.07
CA ARG A 379 -12.68 21.36 -42.14
C ARG A 379 -11.51 22.19 -42.65
N ASP A 380 -10.29 21.84 -42.25
CA ASP A 380 -9.09 22.54 -42.71
C ASP A 380 -8.76 22.23 -44.18
N GLU A 381 -9.11 21.04 -44.67
CA GLU A 381 -9.01 20.71 -46.09
C GLU A 381 -10.07 21.44 -46.94
N GLU A 382 -11.34 21.55 -46.50
CA GLU A 382 -12.38 22.29 -47.18
C GLU A 382 -12.10 23.81 -47.24
N ASN A 383 -11.44 24.36 -46.20
CA ASN A 383 -11.06 25.80 -46.17
C ASN A 383 -9.84 26.13 -47.04
N LYS A 384 -9.12 25.13 -47.56
CA LYS A 384 -7.95 25.32 -48.44
C LYS A 384 -8.30 25.21 -49.94
N LEU A 385 -9.53 24.86 -50.29
CA LEU A 385 -10.09 24.83 -51.65
C LEU A 385 -10.89 26.08 -51.93
#